data_be7d1a2c2c4ced247125b66e2cf90d57
#
_entry.id   be7d1a2c2c4ced247125b66e2cf90d57
#
_cell.length_a   1.000
_cell.length_b   1.000
_cell.length_c   1.000
_cell.angle_alpha   90.00
_cell.angle_beta   90.00
_cell.angle_gamma   90.00
#
_symmetry.space_group_name_H-M   'P 1'
#
loop_
_entity.id
_entity.type
_entity.pdbx_description
1 polymer ?
#
loop_
_entity_poly.entity_id
_entity_poly.type
_entity_poly.pdbx_seq_one_letter_code
_entity_poly.pdbx_strand_id
1 'polypeptide(L)'
;GRAGRNGQQATSVILFNNSDKDRLTNQFLKVLPSVSFVKKVYKKLNSYFQISYGEGENETFRFDFTEFCKTYDFNTLLTYNALQLLDRNSVLLLSQEFYRRATLQFSVSAINLTYYLIRNPGIDSIVKSLLRTYSGIYDNAITIDHALIAKKAGVPLVKIHQTLLQLHKDDVAVYEHSHADTAVTFLVQREDDLVINRISKAITAQNTRKVDQVKSMLRYIETPVCRSKQLLAYFEEHQQEACGICDICQKKMKTKAPRALEDQILHYLNQGACSSKTLLEVLKIEREEDLLSSLKLLLMQKKIKITPSNLYQRI
;
A
#
# COMPACT_ATOMS: atom_id res chain seq x y z
N GLY A 1 -8.97 -6.79 -11.69
CA GLY A 1 -8.61 -7.51 -12.80
C GLY A 1 -8.34 -6.81 -14.12
N ARG A 2 -7.04 -6.59 -14.46
CA ARG A 2 -6.66 -6.12 -15.80
C ARG A 2 -5.77 -7.13 -16.53
N ALA A 3 -5.28 -8.17 -15.86
CA ALA A 3 -4.51 -9.26 -16.43
C ALA A 3 -5.44 -10.38 -16.95
N GLY A 4 -4.97 -11.17 -17.93
CA GLY A 4 -5.71 -12.30 -18.50
C GLY A 4 -6.85 -11.93 -19.48
N ARG A 5 -6.93 -10.67 -19.93
CA ARG A 5 -7.99 -10.22 -20.88
C ARG A 5 -7.86 -10.83 -22.27
N ASN A 6 -6.70 -11.33 -22.62
CA ASN A 6 -6.40 -12.01 -23.88
C ASN A 6 -6.68 -13.53 -23.82
N GLY A 7 -7.35 -14.03 -22.79
CA GLY A 7 -7.61 -15.45 -22.58
C GLY A 7 -6.39 -16.27 -22.07
N GLN A 8 -5.23 -15.64 -21.88
CA GLN A 8 -4.06 -16.32 -21.34
C GLN A 8 -4.11 -16.36 -19.82
N GLN A 9 -3.50 -17.38 -19.24
CA GLN A 9 -3.39 -17.51 -17.80
C GLN A 9 -2.55 -16.38 -17.22
N ALA A 10 -3.09 -15.70 -16.20
CA ALA A 10 -2.39 -14.63 -15.47
C ALA A 10 -2.27 -14.99 -13.99
N THR A 11 -1.10 -14.72 -13.41
CA THR A 11 -0.83 -14.95 -11.99
C THR A 11 -0.73 -13.64 -11.25
N SER A 12 -1.48 -13.50 -10.15
CA SER A 12 -1.37 -12.38 -9.21
C SER A 12 -0.45 -12.78 -8.06
N VAL A 13 0.57 -11.96 -7.79
CA VAL A 13 1.54 -12.21 -6.72
C VAL A 13 1.55 -11.03 -5.74
N ILE A 14 1.45 -11.33 -4.44
CA ILE A 14 1.61 -10.36 -3.36
C ILE A 14 2.94 -10.65 -2.67
N LEU A 15 3.85 -9.67 -2.67
CA LEU A 15 5.07 -9.71 -1.87
C LEU A 15 4.77 -9.07 -0.51
N PHE A 16 5.00 -9.80 0.56
CA PHE A 16 4.68 -9.40 1.92
C PHE A 16 5.77 -9.83 2.90
N ASN A 17 6.08 -8.94 3.85
CA ASN A 17 6.97 -9.22 4.97
C ASN A 17 6.38 -8.66 6.28
N ASN A 18 6.98 -8.99 7.43
CA ASN A 18 6.46 -8.57 8.73
C ASN A 18 6.42 -7.05 8.93
N SER A 19 7.34 -6.30 8.31
CA SER A 19 7.35 -4.82 8.41
C SER A 19 6.20 -4.15 7.65
N ASP A 20 5.54 -4.86 6.73
CA ASP A 20 4.44 -4.30 5.95
C ASP A 20 3.17 -4.09 6.80
N LYS A 21 3.00 -4.86 7.89
CA LYS A 21 1.92 -4.63 8.88
C LYS A 21 2.04 -3.26 9.52
N ASP A 22 3.24 -2.92 9.98
CA ASP A 22 3.50 -1.64 10.61
C ASP A 22 3.36 -0.49 9.61
N ARG A 23 3.82 -0.70 8.37
CA ARG A 23 3.66 0.27 7.29
C ARG A 23 2.19 0.51 6.97
N LEU A 24 1.38 -0.53 6.80
CA LEU A 24 -0.06 -0.42 6.56
C LEU A 24 -0.76 0.31 7.72
N THR A 25 -0.44 -0.06 8.96
CA THR A 25 -0.99 0.60 10.15
C THR A 25 -0.63 2.08 10.19
N ASN A 26 0.65 2.41 9.97
CA ASN A 26 1.12 3.79 10.00
C ASN A 26 0.51 4.63 8.86
N GLN A 27 0.41 4.06 7.66
CA GLN A 27 -0.06 4.75 6.47
C GLN A 27 -1.58 4.95 6.43
N PHE A 28 -2.36 3.98 6.93
CA PHE A 28 -3.81 3.98 6.76
C PHE A 28 -4.59 4.16 8.06
N LEU A 29 -4.06 3.72 9.21
CA LEU A 29 -4.81 3.75 10.47
C LEU A 29 -4.39 4.91 11.38
N LYS A 30 -3.10 5.21 11.51
CA LYS A 30 -2.64 6.33 12.36
C LYS A 30 -3.02 7.71 11.83
N VAL A 31 -3.40 7.79 10.57
CA VAL A 31 -3.84 9.03 9.92
C VAL A 31 -5.36 9.24 9.96
N LEU A 32 -6.12 8.32 10.59
CA LEU A 32 -7.56 8.45 10.76
C LEU A 32 -7.84 9.42 11.92
N PRO A 33 -8.48 10.57 11.67
CA PRO A 33 -8.77 11.53 12.72
C PRO A 33 -9.92 11.04 13.62
N SER A 34 -9.71 11.12 14.93
CA SER A 34 -10.77 10.88 15.91
C SER A 34 -11.83 11.99 15.88
N VAL A 35 -13.03 11.70 16.37
CA VAL A 35 -14.09 12.72 16.51
C VAL A 35 -13.60 13.91 17.32
N SER A 36 -12.85 13.69 18.41
CA SER A 36 -12.26 14.74 19.24
C SER A 36 -11.26 15.63 18.48
N PHE A 37 -10.46 15.02 17.61
CA PHE A 37 -9.53 15.77 16.77
C PHE A 37 -10.27 16.59 15.70
N VAL A 38 -11.32 16.03 15.06
CA VAL A 38 -12.15 16.76 14.10
C VAL A 38 -12.81 17.96 14.76
N LYS A 39 -13.34 17.82 16.00
CA LYS A 39 -13.85 18.93 16.80
C LYS A 39 -12.79 20.04 17.00
N LYS A 40 -11.59 19.61 17.41
CA LYS A 40 -10.47 20.54 17.62
C LYS A 40 -10.12 21.30 16.35
N VAL A 41 -10.04 20.61 15.21
CA VAL A 41 -9.77 21.23 13.90
C VAL A 41 -10.87 22.20 13.52
N TYR A 42 -12.14 21.79 13.60
CA TYR A 42 -13.30 22.64 13.27
C TYR A 42 -13.35 23.92 14.12
N LYS A 43 -13.18 23.79 15.44
CA LYS A 43 -13.13 24.94 16.35
C LYS A 43 -11.99 25.90 16.01
N LYS A 44 -10.78 25.36 15.71
CA LYS A 44 -9.63 26.19 15.34
C LYS A 44 -9.78 26.81 13.95
N LEU A 45 -10.48 26.15 13.02
CA LEU A 45 -10.80 26.69 11.71
C LEU A 45 -11.72 27.90 11.82
N ASN A 46 -12.80 27.83 12.62
CA ASN A 46 -13.66 28.96 12.92
C ASN A 46 -12.92 30.13 13.59
N SER A 47 -11.98 29.82 14.50
CA SER A 47 -11.14 30.86 15.13
C SER A 47 -10.18 31.52 14.13
N TYR A 48 -9.61 30.72 13.21
CA TYR A 48 -8.69 31.20 12.17
C TYR A 48 -9.35 32.19 11.22
N PHE A 49 -10.62 31.95 10.85
CA PHE A 49 -11.42 32.84 10.02
C PHE A 49 -12.23 33.84 10.80
N GLN A 50 -12.14 33.88 12.13
CA GLN A 50 -12.84 34.79 13.02
C GLN A 50 -14.38 34.75 12.86
N ILE A 51 -14.93 33.58 12.56
CA ILE A 51 -16.38 33.40 12.41
C ILE A 51 -17.04 33.42 13.78
N SER A 52 -18.08 34.22 13.95
CA SER A 52 -18.85 34.29 15.19
C SER A 52 -19.80 33.09 15.34
N TYR A 53 -20.20 32.78 16.57
CA TYR A 53 -21.20 31.72 16.82
C TYR A 53 -22.55 32.07 16.14
N GLY A 54 -23.10 31.11 15.40
CA GLY A 54 -24.33 31.29 14.61
C GLY A 54 -24.11 31.90 13.22
N GLU A 55 -22.89 32.23 12.84
CA GLU A 55 -22.53 32.83 11.55
C GLU A 55 -21.75 31.88 10.67
N GLY A 56 -21.34 32.33 9.48
CA GLY A 56 -20.41 31.66 8.56
C GLY A 56 -21.07 30.77 7.51
N GLU A 57 -22.39 30.56 7.54
CA GLU A 57 -23.07 29.74 6.53
C GLU A 57 -22.98 30.38 5.14
N ASN A 58 -22.55 29.59 4.15
CA ASN A 58 -22.29 29.99 2.77
C ASN A 58 -21.17 31.03 2.58
N GLU A 59 -20.38 31.31 3.62
CA GLU A 59 -19.23 32.18 3.51
C GLU A 59 -17.99 31.42 3.01
N THR A 60 -17.25 32.07 2.11
CA THR A 60 -16.03 31.51 1.49
C THR A 60 -14.81 32.30 1.94
N PHE A 61 -13.82 31.60 2.43
CA PHE A 61 -12.57 32.18 2.92
C PHE A 61 -11.36 31.61 2.13
N ARG A 62 -10.39 32.49 1.84
CA ARG A 62 -9.09 32.05 1.35
C ARG A 62 -8.37 31.31 2.48
N PHE A 63 -7.80 30.15 2.18
CA PHE A 63 -7.25 29.24 3.18
C PHE A 63 -5.82 28.82 2.87
N ASP A 64 -4.88 29.25 3.69
CA ASP A 64 -3.54 28.67 3.69
C ASP A 64 -3.48 27.51 4.69
N PHE A 65 -3.60 26.31 4.15
CA PHE A 65 -3.58 25.08 4.94
C PHE A 65 -2.26 24.86 5.68
N THR A 66 -1.14 25.25 5.08
CA THR A 66 0.20 25.09 5.68
C THR A 66 0.38 26.03 6.85
N GLU A 67 -0.01 27.29 6.67
CA GLU A 67 -0.01 28.29 7.74
C GLU A 67 -0.95 27.90 8.88
N PHE A 68 -2.15 27.44 8.58
CA PHE A 68 -3.11 26.94 9.58
C PHE A 68 -2.50 25.81 10.43
N CYS A 69 -1.91 24.79 9.80
CA CYS A 69 -1.28 23.69 10.53
C CYS A 69 -0.12 24.18 11.41
N LYS A 70 0.67 25.12 10.92
CA LYS A 70 1.80 25.71 11.67
C LYS A 70 1.30 26.54 12.87
N THR A 71 0.29 27.37 12.66
CA THR A 71 -0.27 28.26 13.70
C THR A 71 -0.81 27.48 14.89
N TYR A 72 -1.44 26.32 14.64
CA TYR A 72 -2.07 25.52 15.69
C TYR A 72 -1.31 24.27 16.08
N ASP A 73 -0.08 24.09 15.58
CA ASP A 73 0.79 22.91 15.81
C ASP A 73 0.05 21.60 15.49
N PHE A 74 -0.56 21.55 14.31
CA PHE A 74 -1.30 20.40 13.85
C PHE A 74 -0.46 19.52 12.91
N ASN A 75 -0.59 18.18 13.08
CA ASN A 75 -0.07 17.24 12.10
C ASN A 75 -0.80 17.43 10.75
N THR A 76 -0.05 17.77 9.71
CA THR A 76 -0.55 18.12 8.38
C THR A 76 -1.44 17.03 7.78
N LEU A 77 -1.00 15.76 7.83
CA LEU A 77 -1.74 14.64 7.22
C LEU A 77 -3.04 14.33 7.97
N LEU A 78 -2.98 14.36 9.30
CA LEU A 78 -4.16 14.12 10.14
C LEU A 78 -5.19 15.27 9.97
N THR A 79 -4.72 16.51 9.87
CA THR A 79 -5.57 17.69 9.66
C THR A 79 -6.19 17.69 8.25
N TYR A 80 -5.41 17.32 7.23
CA TYR A 80 -5.92 17.13 5.88
C TYR A 80 -7.07 16.12 5.85
N ASN A 81 -6.91 14.96 6.51
CA ASN A 81 -7.95 13.96 6.60
C ASN A 81 -9.17 14.43 7.40
N ALA A 82 -8.96 15.25 8.43
CA ALA A 82 -10.07 15.87 9.19
C ALA A 82 -10.88 16.84 8.33
N LEU A 83 -10.22 17.70 7.55
CA LEU A 83 -10.90 18.60 6.62
C LEU A 83 -11.67 17.83 5.53
N GLN A 84 -11.09 16.75 4.98
CA GLN A 84 -11.81 15.89 4.05
C GLN A 84 -13.05 15.21 4.67
N LEU A 85 -13.01 14.88 5.96
CA LEU A 85 -14.19 14.36 6.65
C LEU A 85 -15.29 15.43 6.77
N LEU A 86 -14.90 16.66 7.09
CA LEU A 86 -15.84 17.80 7.16
C LEU A 86 -16.48 18.08 5.78
N ASP A 87 -15.69 18.04 4.71
CA ASP A 87 -16.15 18.22 3.34
C ASP A 87 -17.13 17.10 2.92
N ARG A 88 -16.77 15.83 3.11
CA ARG A 88 -17.63 14.67 2.79
C ARG A 88 -18.94 14.64 3.58
N ASN A 89 -18.99 15.25 4.75
CA ASN A 89 -20.17 15.32 5.58
C ASN A 89 -20.91 16.67 5.42
N SER A 90 -20.59 17.44 4.37
CA SER A 90 -21.27 18.70 4.03
C SER A 90 -21.27 19.74 5.17
N VAL A 91 -20.21 19.77 5.96
CA VAL A 91 -19.98 20.83 6.97
C VAL A 91 -19.28 22.02 6.32
N LEU A 92 -18.35 21.74 5.42
CA LEU A 92 -17.67 22.72 4.61
C LEU A 92 -17.43 22.16 3.20
N LEU A 93 -17.07 23.03 2.26
CA LEU A 93 -16.65 22.67 0.91
C LEU A 93 -15.21 23.13 0.72
N LEU A 94 -14.34 22.21 0.32
CA LEU A 94 -12.96 22.51 -0.04
C LEU A 94 -12.88 22.78 -1.55
N SER A 95 -12.18 23.83 -1.96
CA SER A 95 -11.97 24.11 -3.38
C SER A 95 -11.22 22.99 -4.08
N GLN A 96 -11.30 22.90 -5.41
CA GLN A 96 -10.60 21.87 -6.18
C GLN A 96 -9.08 21.95 -6.00
N GLU A 97 -8.54 23.14 -5.81
CA GLU A 97 -7.12 23.39 -5.56
C GLU A 97 -6.63 22.72 -4.28
N PHE A 98 -7.49 22.56 -3.27
CA PHE A 98 -7.15 21.82 -2.03
C PHE A 98 -6.76 20.36 -2.30
N TYR A 99 -7.33 19.73 -3.33
CA TYR A 99 -7.08 18.34 -3.70
C TYR A 99 -5.94 18.18 -4.71
N ARG A 100 -5.48 19.27 -5.32
CA ARG A 100 -4.34 19.23 -6.22
C ARG A 100 -3.08 18.94 -5.43
N ARG A 101 -2.36 17.90 -5.85
CA ARG A 101 -1.03 17.62 -5.33
C ARG A 101 -0.03 18.50 -6.05
N ALA A 102 1.00 18.95 -5.34
CA ALA A 102 2.08 19.68 -5.96
C ALA A 102 2.71 18.87 -7.11
N THR A 103 2.94 19.53 -8.24
CA THR A 103 3.57 18.91 -9.40
C THR A 103 4.88 19.62 -9.75
N LEU A 104 5.83 18.86 -10.30
CA LEU A 104 7.12 19.37 -10.77
C LEU A 104 7.47 18.74 -12.11
N GLN A 105 7.97 19.59 -13.03
CA GLN A 105 8.56 19.17 -14.28
C GLN A 105 9.81 20.02 -14.54
N PHE A 106 10.94 19.41 -14.86
CA PHE A 106 12.11 20.17 -15.30
C PHE A 106 11.93 20.69 -16.72
N SER A 107 12.10 22.01 -16.90
CA SER A 107 11.99 22.71 -18.20
C SER A 107 13.29 22.69 -18.97
N VAL A 108 14.42 22.45 -18.30
CA VAL A 108 15.76 22.48 -18.87
C VAL A 108 16.30 21.08 -19.11
N SER A 109 17.26 20.95 -20.03
CA SER A 109 17.94 19.67 -20.26
C SER A 109 18.79 19.25 -19.05
N ALA A 110 19.09 17.95 -18.95
CA ALA A 110 19.95 17.41 -17.87
C ALA A 110 21.33 18.08 -17.81
N ILE A 111 21.86 18.49 -18.97
CA ILE A 111 23.15 19.22 -19.06
C ILE A 111 23.01 20.60 -18.42
N ASN A 112 21.99 21.36 -18.80
CA ASN A 112 21.74 22.69 -18.26
C ASN A 112 21.45 22.66 -16.76
N LEU A 113 20.69 21.65 -16.31
CA LEU A 113 20.44 21.43 -14.88
C LEU A 113 21.76 21.18 -14.14
N THR A 114 22.70 20.43 -14.70
CA THR A 114 24.02 20.19 -14.10
C THR A 114 24.79 21.50 -13.94
N TYR A 115 24.82 22.34 -14.97
CA TYR A 115 25.45 23.67 -14.87
C TYR A 115 24.77 24.57 -13.83
N TYR A 116 23.47 24.52 -13.74
CA TYR A 116 22.70 25.26 -12.72
C TYR A 116 23.08 24.81 -11.31
N LEU A 117 23.18 23.48 -11.07
CA LEU A 117 23.57 22.92 -9.77
C LEU A 117 25.01 23.26 -9.36
N ILE A 118 25.96 23.35 -10.31
CA ILE A 118 27.34 23.79 -10.04
C ILE A 118 27.34 25.22 -9.46
N ARG A 119 26.44 26.09 -9.97
CA ARG A 119 26.30 27.48 -9.48
C ARG A 119 25.49 27.56 -8.19
N ASN A 120 24.68 26.56 -7.87
CA ASN A 120 23.77 26.50 -6.72
C ASN A 120 24.00 25.23 -5.88
N PRO A 121 25.17 25.01 -5.26
CA PRO A 121 25.52 23.76 -4.59
C PRO A 121 24.62 23.46 -3.39
N GLY A 122 23.99 24.48 -2.78
CA GLY A 122 23.12 24.32 -1.61
C GLY A 122 21.79 23.59 -1.85
N ILE A 123 21.41 23.35 -3.13
CA ILE A 123 20.18 22.64 -3.50
C ILE A 123 20.46 21.29 -4.20
N ASP A 124 21.71 20.93 -4.40
CA ASP A 124 22.15 19.75 -5.14
C ASP A 124 21.54 18.45 -4.56
N SER A 125 21.58 18.29 -3.24
CA SER A 125 21.03 17.11 -2.56
C SER A 125 19.51 16.96 -2.80
N ILE A 126 18.78 18.08 -2.85
CA ILE A 126 17.32 18.10 -3.07
C ILE A 126 17.01 17.67 -4.50
N VAL A 127 17.69 18.30 -5.48
CA VAL A 127 17.46 18.01 -6.90
C VAL A 127 17.86 16.57 -7.23
N LYS A 128 18.98 16.08 -6.72
CA LYS A 128 19.36 14.67 -6.88
C LYS A 128 18.36 13.70 -6.25
N SER A 129 17.78 14.05 -5.12
CA SER A 129 16.73 13.25 -4.48
C SER A 129 15.44 13.22 -5.31
N LEU A 130 15.07 14.33 -5.95
CA LEU A 130 13.94 14.40 -6.88
C LEU A 130 14.17 13.50 -8.11
N LEU A 131 15.32 13.64 -8.78
CA LEU A 131 15.66 12.85 -9.97
C LEU A 131 15.72 11.34 -9.69
N ARG A 132 16.21 10.94 -8.52
CA ARG A 132 16.26 9.52 -8.10
C ARG A 132 14.91 8.95 -7.68
N THR A 133 13.98 9.81 -7.30
CA THR A 133 12.67 9.37 -6.77
C THR A 133 11.61 9.31 -7.85
N TYR A 134 11.65 10.25 -8.81
CA TYR A 134 10.59 10.43 -9.79
C TYR A 134 11.15 10.27 -11.20
N SER A 135 10.82 9.13 -11.81
CA SER A 135 11.14 8.89 -13.23
C SER A 135 10.23 9.71 -14.15
N GLY A 136 10.77 10.15 -15.29
CA GLY A 136 9.99 10.91 -16.30
C GLY A 136 9.72 12.37 -15.93
N ILE A 137 10.39 12.91 -14.91
CA ILE A 137 10.20 14.30 -14.42
C ILE A 137 10.65 15.38 -15.43
N TYR A 138 11.39 15.00 -16.46
CA TYR A 138 11.73 15.86 -17.58
C TYR A 138 10.63 15.89 -18.64
N ASP A 139 9.91 14.78 -18.80
CA ASP A 139 8.95 14.61 -19.90
C ASP A 139 7.55 15.04 -19.50
N ASN A 140 7.20 14.88 -18.22
CA ASN A 140 5.85 15.13 -17.72
C ASN A 140 5.89 15.82 -16.35
N ALA A 141 4.84 16.58 -16.04
CA ALA A 141 4.58 17.08 -14.70
C ALA A 141 4.25 15.93 -13.76
N ILE A 142 5.15 15.63 -12.83
CA ILE A 142 5.04 14.51 -11.89
C ILE A 142 4.58 15.03 -10.54
N THR A 143 3.63 14.36 -9.94
CA THR A 143 3.21 14.63 -8.56
C THR A 143 4.34 14.31 -7.59
N ILE A 144 4.70 15.28 -6.75
CA ILE A 144 5.79 15.17 -5.78
C ILE A 144 5.26 15.19 -4.33
N ASP A 145 5.98 14.47 -3.47
CA ASP A 145 5.76 14.46 -2.02
C ASP A 145 6.94 15.18 -1.34
N HIS A 146 6.68 16.38 -0.83
CA HIS A 146 7.69 17.22 -0.17
C HIS A 146 8.31 16.53 1.06
N ALA A 147 7.49 15.81 1.85
CA ALA A 147 7.96 15.15 3.06
C ALA A 147 8.91 13.98 2.74
N LEU A 148 8.60 13.24 1.68
CA LEU A 148 9.46 12.16 1.19
C LEU A 148 10.81 12.71 0.72
N ILE A 149 10.81 13.82 -0.04
CA ILE A 149 12.04 14.44 -0.53
C ILE A 149 12.85 15.05 0.61
N ALA A 150 12.20 15.73 1.57
CA ALA A 150 12.86 16.27 2.76
C ALA A 150 13.61 15.17 3.53
N LYS A 151 12.97 14.03 3.73
CA LYS A 151 13.57 12.85 4.39
C LYS A 151 14.76 12.29 3.58
N LYS A 152 14.62 12.17 2.26
CA LYS A 152 15.69 11.61 1.39
C LYS A 152 16.88 12.56 1.24
N ALA A 153 16.64 13.86 1.17
CA ALA A 153 17.67 14.86 1.05
C ALA A 153 18.30 15.26 2.39
N GLY A 154 17.71 14.84 3.52
CA GLY A 154 18.20 15.17 4.87
C GLY A 154 18.05 16.65 5.22
N VAL A 155 17.01 17.35 4.71
CA VAL A 155 16.78 18.77 4.91
C VAL A 155 15.39 19.07 5.45
N PRO A 156 15.18 20.22 6.12
CA PRO A 156 13.85 20.63 6.58
C PRO A 156 12.88 20.85 5.41
N LEU A 157 11.58 20.60 5.65
CA LEU A 157 10.51 20.78 4.67
C LEU A 157 10.47 22.18 4.06
N VAL A 158 10.70 23.20 4.89
CA VAL A 158 10.76 24.61 4.47
C VAL A 158 11.82 24.82 3.36
N LYS A 159 12.98 24.17 3.48
CA LYS A 159 14.03 24.27 2.48
C LYS A 159 13.64 23.62 1.14
N ILE A 160 12.88 22.52 1.18
CA ILE A 160 12.34 21.90 -0.04
C ILE A 160 11.45 22.92 -0.77
N HIS A 161 10.51 23.52 -0.04
CA HIS A 161 9.57 24.47 -0.61
C HIS A 161 10.28 25.70 -1.24
N GLN A 162 11.22 26.27 -0.50
CA GLN A 162 12.05 27.40 -0.99
C GLN A 162 12.83 27.01 -2.26
N THR A 163 13.40 25.81 -2.28
CA THR A 163 14.15 25.31 -3.45
C THR A 163 13.26 25.15 -4.67
N LEU A 164 12.06 24.58 -4.51
CA LEU A 164 11.13 24.36 -5.62
C LEU A 164 10.61 25.69 -6.18
N LEU A 165 10.32 26.68 -5.31
CA LEU A 165 9.96 28.03 -5.73
C LEU A 165 11.13 28.74 -6.46
N GLN A 166 12.36 28.54 -5.99
CA GLN A 166 13.55 29.07 -6.66
C GLN A 166 13.72 28.46 -8.05
N LEU A 167 13.63 27.12 -8.18
CA LEU A 167 13.72 26.45 -9.48
C LEU A 167 12.65 26.94 -10.45
N HIS A 168 11.44 27.21 -9.96
CA HIS A 168 10.35 27.78 -10.76
C HIS A 168 10.64 29.21 -11.20
N LYS A 169 11.08 30.05 -10.27
CA LYS A 169 11.44 31.45 -10.54
C LYS A 169 12.59 31.61 -11.53
N ASP A 170 13.53 30.65 -11.51
CA ASP A 170 14.71 30.63 -12.36
C ASP A 170 14.45 29.90 -13.69
N ASP A 171 13.19 29.58 -14.02
CA ASP A 171 12.73 28.85 -15.21
C ASP A 171 13.42 27.49 -15.44
N VAL A 172 13.98 26.90 -14.38
CA VAL A 172 14.65 25.61 -14.41
C VAL A 172 13.62 24.47 -14.35
N ALA A 173 12.49 24.70 -13.66
CA ALA A 173 11.40 23.75 -13.57
C ALA A 173 10.05 24.47 -13.47
N VAL A 174 9.01 23.84 -13.98
CA VAL A 174 7.62 24.24 -13.70
C VAL A 174 7.19 23.55 -12.41
N TYR A 175 6.95 24.33 -11.38
CA TYR A 175 6.47 23.88 -10.10
C TYR A 175 5.08 24.46 -9.84
N GLU A 176 4.07 23.60 -9.77
CA GLU A 176 2.72 23.97 -9.38
C GLU A 176 2.53 23.62 -7.90
N HIS A 177 2.23 24.63 -7.11
CA HIS A 177 2.01 24.49 -5.67
C HIS A 177 0.53 24.48 -5.34
N SER A 178 0.11 23.46 -4.59
CA SER A 178 -1.31 23.16 -4.44
C SER A 178 -2.03 23.88 -3.29
N HIS A 179 -1.36 24.64 -2.44
CA HIS A 179 -1.99 25.05 -1.17
C HIS A 179 -2.07 26.56 -0.91
N ALA A 180 -1.51 27.39 -1.77
CA ALA A 180 -1.49 28.85 -1.55
C ALA A 180 -2.81 29.57 -1.93
N ASP A 181 -3.62 28.96 -2.80
CA ASP A 181 -4.86 29.56 -3.31
C ASP A 181 -6.09 28.67 -3.07
N THR A 182 -6.08 27.89 -1.99
CA THR A 182 -7.26 27.10 -1.62
C THR A 182 -8.31 27.96 -0.97
N ALA A 183 -9.56 27.57 -1.12
CA ALA A 183 -10.69 28.21 -0.46
C ALA A 183 -11.51 27.18 0.33
N VAL A 184 -12.07 27.64 1.43
CA VAL A 184 -13.00 26.87 2.26
C VAL A 184 -14.31 27.63 2.32
N THR A 185 -15.40 26.99 1.93
CA THR A 185 -16.76 27.52 2.08
C THR A 185 -17.45 26.75 3.21
N PHE A 186 -17.94 27.43 4.21
CA PHE A 186 -18.74 26.82 5.27
C PHE A 186 -20.16 26.59 4.76
N LEU A 187 -20.69 25.37 4.91
CA LEU A 187 -22.03 24.99 4.45
C LEU A 187 -23.08 25.03 5.59
N VAL A 188 -22.62 25.25 6.82
CA VAL A 188 -23.44 25.30 8.02
C VAL A 188 -22.96 26.42 8.93
N GLN A 189 -23.88 26.96 9.74
CA GLN A 189 -23.55 27.96 10.76
C GLN A 189 -22.59 27.38 11.80
N ARG A 190 -21.77 28.24 12.39
CA ARG A 190 -20.91 27.85 13.50
C ARG A 190 -21.74 27.52 14.74
N GLU A 191 -21.76 26.25 15.13
CA GLU A 191 -22.37 25.79 16.40
C GLU A 191 -21.34 24.93 17.19
N ASP A 192 -20.05 25.19 16.98
CA ASP A 192 -18.92 24.54 17.64
C ASP A 192 -19.08 22.99 17.66
N ASP A 193 -19.15 22.40 18.85
CA ASP A 193 -19.23 20.94 19.02
C ASP A 193 -20.53 20.33 18.48
N LEU A 194 -21.63 21.07 18.38
CA LEU A 194 -22.92 20.53 17.93
C LEU A 194 -22.87 20.09 16.47
N VAL A 195 -22.19 20.85 15.61
CA VAL A 195 -21.98 20.48 14.20
C VAL A 195 -21.32 19.12 14.11
N ILE A 196 -20.23 18.91 14.86
CA ILE A 196 -19.46 17.67 14.79
C ILE A 196 -20.20 16.52 15.50
N ASN A 197 -20.99 16.79 16.54
CA ASN A 197 -21.82 15.77 17.18
C ASN A 197 -22.83 15.16 16.19
N ARG A 198 -23.44 15.96 15.31
CA ARG A 198 -24.37 15.48 14.27
C ARG A 198 -23.73 14.46 13.33
N ILE A 199 -22.45 14.65 12.96
CA ILE A 199 -21.72 13.79 12.04
C ILE A 199 -20.83 12.74 12.73
N SER A 200 -20.77 12.72 14.06
CA SER A 200 -19.86 11.86 14.84
C SER A 200 -20.04 10.37 14.54
N LYS A 201 -21.28 9.92 14.37
CA LYS A 201 -21.59 8.52 13.99
C LYS A 201 -21.06 8.18 12.61
N ALA A 202 -21.16 9.09 11.63
CA ALA A 202 -20.66 8.92 10.27
C ALA A 202 -19.13 8.84 10.27
N ILE A 203 -18.44 9.71 11.02
CA ILE A 203 -16.98 9.69 11.19
C ILE A 203 -16.54 8.36 11.78
N THR A 204 -17.18 7.93 12.88
CA THR A 204 -16.83 6.65 13.54
C THR A 204 -17.05 5.46 12.60
N ALA A 205 -18.20 5.40 11.92
CA ALA A 205 -18.51 4.33 10.97
C ALA A 205 -17.52 4.29 9.79
N GLN A 206 -17.07 5.45 9.28
CA GLN A 206 -16.07 5.53 8.24
C GLN A 206 -14.70 5.02 8.73
N ASN A 207 -14.28 5.43 9.93
CA ASN A 207 -13.02 4.98 10.52
C ASN A 207 -13.04 3.47 10.78
N THR A 208 -14.14 2.93 11.33
CA THR A 208 -14.32 1.49 11.54
C THR A 208 -14.20 0.73 10.23
N ARG A 209 -14.90 1.17 9.16
CA ARG A 209 -14.77 0.55 7.83
C ARG A 209 -13.34 0.54 7.31
N LYS A 210 -12.58 1.61 7.50
CA LYS A 210 -11.16 1.66 7.10
C LYS A 210 -10.30 0.67 7.89
N VAL A 211 -10.51 0.59 9.20
CA VAL A 211 -9.84 -0.40 10.06
C VAL A 211 -10.16 -1.82 9.61
N ASP A 212 -11.43 -2.12 9.33
CA ASP A 212 -11.86 -3.46 8.91
C ASP A 212 -11.32 -3.83 7.53
N GLN A 213 -11.22 -2.87 6.59
CA GLN A 213 -10.59 -3.09 5.30
C GLN A 213 -9.11 -3.48 5.44
N VAL A 214 -8.34 -2.77 6.28
CA VAL A 214 -6.93 -3.10 6.53
C VAL A 214 -6.81 -4.46 7.21
N LYS A 215 -7.63 -4.76 8.22
CA LYS A 215 -7.65 -6.06 8.89
C LYS A 215 -8.01 -7.20 7.92
N SER A 216 -8.97 -6.98 7.02
CA SER A 216 -9.36 -7.98 6.03
C SER A 216 -8.24 -8.27 5.04
N MET A 217 -7.49 -7.25 4.62
CA MET A 217 -6.31 -7.42 3.76
C MET A 217 -5.21 -8.22 4.46
N LEU A 218 -4.91 -7.91 5.72
CA LEU A 218 -3.95 -8.67 6.53
C LEU A 218 -4.39 -10.13 6.70
N ARG A 219 -5.66 -10.35 7.03
CA ARG A 219 -6.25 -11.70 7.15
C ARG A 219 -6.13 -12.48 5.84
N TYR A 220 -6.39 -11.85 4.70
CA TYR A 220 -6.25 -12.48 3.39
C TYR A 220 -4.84 -13.01 3.16
N ILE A 221 -3.82 -12.28 3.59
CA ILE A 221 -2.41 -12.66 3.41
C ILE A 221 -2.02 -13.78 4.39
N GLU A 222 -2.41 -13.67 5.66
CA GLU A 222 -1.93 -14.51 6.76
C GLU A 222 -2.67 -15.83 6.89
N THR A 223 -3.96 -15.87 6.54
CA THR A 223 -4.78 -17.06 6.78
C THR A 223 -4.52 -18.14 5.73
N PRO A 224 -4.25 -19.40 6.15
CA PRO A 224 -4.00 -20.53 5.25
C PRO A 224 -5.31 -21.12 4.68
N VAL A 225 -6.19 -20.26 4.17
CA VAL A 225 -7.46 -20.60 3.52
C VAL A 225 -7.34 -20.29 2.03
N CYS A 226 -8.08 -21.05 1.20
CA CYS A 226 -8.12 -20.83 -0.25
C CYS A 226 -8.35 -19.34 -0.60
N ARG A 227 -7.48 -18.77 -1.45
CA ARG A 227 -7.52 -17.34 -1.79
C ARG A 227 -8.83 -16.93 -2.43
N SER A 228 -9.37 -17.74 -3.35
CA SER A 228 -10.67 -17.46 -3.97
C SER A 228 -11.81 -17.49 -2.96
N LYS A 229 -11.83 -18.45 -2.03
CA LYS A 229 -12.84 -18.48 -0.97
C LYS A 229 -12.81 -17.23 -0.09
N GLN A 230 -11.61 -16.78 0.31
CA GLN A 230 -11.48 -15.57 1.12
C GLN A 230 -11.94 -14.31 0.36
N LEU A 231 -11.59 -14.23 -0.93
CA LEU A 231 -11.96 -13.09 -1.77
C LEU A 231 -13.48 -13.02 -1.98
N LEU A 232 -14.11 -14.15 -2.32
CA LEU A 232 -15.56 -14.23 -2.50
C LEU A 232 -16.31 -13.94 -1.19
N ALA A 233 -15.86 -14.50 -0.07
CA ALA A 233 -16.44 -14.22 1.24
C ALA A 233 -16.36 -12.73 1.63
N TYR A 234 -15.33 -12.00 1.21
CA TYR A 234 -15.23 -10.55 1.42
C TYR A 234 -16.33 -9.77 0.67
N PHE A 235 -16.79 -10.30 -0.46
CA PHE A 235 -17.90 -9.73 -1.25
C PHE A 235 -19.25 -10.40 -0.96
N GLU A 236 -19.36 -11.10 0.19
CA GLU A 236 -20.58 -11.80 0.62
C GLU A 236 -21.02 -12.96 -0.29
N GLU A 237 -20.09 -13.44 -1.14
CA GLU A 237 -20.29 -14.61 -1.98
C GLU A 237 -19.67 -15.85 -1.32
N HIS A 238 -20.33 -16.99 -1.45
CA HIS A 238 -19.88 -18.25 -0.84
C HIS A 238 -19.56 -19.31 -1.90
N GLN A 239 -18.30 -19.75 -1.89
CA GLN A 239 -17.87 -20.89 -2.70
C GLN A 239 -17.61 -22.10 -1.80
N GLN A 240 -18.28 -23.21 -2.07
CA GLN A 240 -18.12 -24.45 -1.27
C GLN A 240 -16.79 -25.14 -1.52
N GLU A 241 -16.32 -25.19 -2.76
CA GLU A 241 -15.10 -25.88 -3.14
C GLU A 241 -13.87 -24.97 -3.17
N ALA A 242 -12.70 -25.55 -2.94
CA ALA A 242 -11.42 -24.86 -3.07
C ALA A 242 -11.05 -24.69 -4.55
N CYS A 243 -10.42 -23.56 -4.92
CA CYS A 243 -10.12 -23.27 -6.34
C CYS A 243 -9.08 -24.21 -6.98
N GLY A 244 -8.30 -24.94 -6.21
CA GLY A 244 -7.24 -25.85 -6.69
C GLY A 244 -5.97 -25.18 -7.20
N ILE A 245 -6.02 -23.91 -7.62
CA ILE A 245 -4.95 -23.23 -8.35
C ILE A 245 -4.14 -22.21 -7.52
N CYS A 246 -4.66 -21.75 -6.36
CA CYS A 246 -3.93 -20.80 -5.53
C CYS A 246 -2.79 -21.43 -4.74
N ASP A 247 -1.88 -20.59 -4.22
CA ASP A 247 -0.72 -21.02 -3.41
C ASP A 247 -1.08 -21.96 -2.26
N ILE A 248 -2.19 -21.70 -1.57
CA ILE A 248 -2.67 -22.51 -0.45
C ILE A 248 -3.19 -23.88 -0.92
N CYS A 249 -3.95 -23.90 -2.01
CA CYS A 249 -4.46 -25.15 -2.56
C CYS A 249 -3.35 -26.03 -3.11
N GLN A 250 -2.39 -25.45 -3.85
CA GLN A 250 -1.24 -26.17 -4.38
C GLN A 250 -0.33 -26.72 -3.27
N LYS A 251 -0.10 -25.94 -2.18
CA LYS A 251 0.64 -26.45 -1.02
C LYS A 251 -0.07 -27.64 -0.39
N LYS A 252 -1.38 -27.59 -0.22
CA LYS A 252 -2.17 -28.71 0.33
C LYS A 252 -2.15 -29.96 -0.57
N MET A 253 -2.14 -29.79 -1.88
CA MET A 253 -1.98 -30.90 -2.82
C MET A 253 -0.60 -31.53 -2.73
N LYS A 254 0.47 -30.69 -2.72
CA LYS A 254 1.86 -31.18 -2.58
C LYS A 254 2.13 -31.88 -1.25
N THR A 255 1.48 -31.45 -0.15
CA THR A 255 1.63 -32.12 1.16
C THR A 255 0.80 -33.38 1.31
N LYS A 256 -0.26 -33.57 0.53
CA LYS A 256 -1.07 -34.80 0.56
C LYS A 256 -0.52 -35.92 -0.34
N ALA A 257 0.04 -35.58 -1.50
CA ALA A 257 0.54 -36.56 -2.45
C ALA A 257 1.87 -37.22 -2.03
N PRO A 258 2.92 -36.49 -1.55
CA PRO A 258 4.24 -37.11 -1.28
C PRO A 258 4.23 -38.09 -0.11
N ARG A 259 3.56 -37.79 1.02
CA ARG A 259 3.62 -38.69 2.19
C ARG A 259 2.96 -40.02 1.97
N ALA A 260 1.84 -40.08 1.28
CA ALA A 260 1.19 -41.35 0.96
C ALA A 260 2.04 -42.20 0.00
N LEU A 261 2.72 -41.57 -0.98
CA LEU A 261 3.60 -42.26 -1.92
C LEU A 261 4.92 -42.66 -1.25
N GLU A 262 5.52 -41.83 -0.43
CA GLU A 262 6.72 -42.14 0.36
C GLU A 262 6.47 -43.32 1.30
N ASP A 263 5.33 -43.36 2.00
CA ASP A 263 4.97 -44.44 2.90
C ASP A 263 4.74 -45.77 2.10
N GLN A 264 4.14 -45.68 0.93
CA GLN A 264 3.97 -46.84 0.03
C GLN A 264 5.32 -47.35 -0.48
N ILE A 265 6.21 -46.46 -0.90
CA ILE A 265 7.58 -46.82 -1.33
C ILE A 265 8.35 -47.51 -0.18
N LEU A 266 8.33 -46.92 1.01
CA LEU A 266 8.99 -47.48 2.19
C LEU A 266 8.41 -48.81 2.60
N HIS A 267 7.10 -49.00 2.52
CA HIS A 267 6.43 -50.26 2.80
C HIS A 267 6.87 -51.37 1.81
N TYR A 268 6.92 -51.03 0.51
CA TYR A 268 7.35 -51.97 -0.51
C TYR A 268 8.83 -52.32 -0.37
N LEU A 269 9.68 -51.33 -0.08
CA LEU A 269 11.11 -51.54 0.13
C LEU A 269 11.47 -52.34 1.40
N ASN A 270 10.51 -52.56 2.32
CA ASN A 270 10.66 -53.52 3.43
C ASN A 270 10.71 -54.96 2.95
N GLN A 271 10.16 -55.26 1.78
CA GLN A 271 10.13 -56.62 1.22
C GLN A 271 11.41 -56.96 0.43
N GLY A 272 12.23 -55.96 0.10
CA GLY A 272 13.48 -56.11 -0.61
C GLY A 272 13.88 -54.89 -1.45
N ALA A 273 15.12 -54.92 -1.94
CA ALA A 273 15.60 -53.87 -2.83
C ALA A 273 15.01 -54.04 -4.23
N CYS A 274 14.56 -52.89 -4.83
CA CYS A 274 13.97 -52.92 -6.16
C CYS A 274 14.35 -51.68 -7.00
N SER A 275 14.08 -51.74 -8.31
CA SER A 275 14.36 -50.65 -9.24
C SER A 275 13.23 -49.59 -9.23
N SER A 276 13.54 -48.40 -9.71
CA SER A 276 12.52 -47.36 -9.92
C SER A 276 11.42 -47.83 -10.86
N LYS A 277 11.76 -48.60 -11.89
CA LYS A 277 10.81 -49.16 -12.87
C LYS A 277 9.82 -50.13 -12.20
N THR A 278 10.30 -51.02 -11.34
CA THR A 278 9.47 -51.95 -10.55
C THR A 278 8.53 -51.19 -9.62
N LEU A 279 9.02 -50.13 -8.95
CA LEU A 279 8.19 -49.28 -8.09
C LEU A 279 7.09 -48.58 -8.87
N LEU A 280 7.39 -48.12 -10.08
CA LEU A 280 6.43 -47.43 -10.94
C LEU A 280 5.28 -48.36 -11.37
N GLU A 281 5.63 -49.60 -11.74
CA GLU A 281 4.65 -50.62 -12.15
C GLU A 281 3.80 -51.14 -10.99
N VAL A 282 4.40 -51.46 -9.86
CA VAL A 282 3.72 -52.05 -8.71
C VAL A 282 2.83 -51.03 -7.98
N LEU A 283 3.31 -49.80 -7.81
CA LEU A 283 2.56 -48.76 -7.14
C LEU A 283 1.61 -48.02 -8.07
N LYS A 284 1.54 -48.42 -9.36
CA LYS A 284 0.66 -47.83 -10.39
C LYS A 284 0.74 -46.31 -10.43
N ILE A 285 1.94 -45.76 -10.42
CA ILE A 285 2.17 -44.32 -10.41
C ILE A 285 2.02 -43.81 -11.85
N GLU A 286 1.09 -42.84 -12.06
CA GLU A 286 0.80 -42.28 -13.39
C GLU A 286 1.90 -41.39 -13.94
N ARG A 287 2.70 -40.74 -13.05
CA ARG A 287 3.78 -39.83 -13.42
C ARG A 287 5.10 -40.25 -12.83
N GLU A 288 6.06 -40.56 -13.68
CA GLU A 288 7.42 -40.91 -13.27
C GLU A 288 8.13 -39.84 -12.45
N GLU A 289 7.82 -38.56 -12.74
CA GLU A 289 8.35 -37.37 -12.02
C GLU A 289 7.99 -37.39 -10.53
N ASP A 290 6.79 -37.81 -10.18
CA ASP A 290 6.32 -37.90 -8.79
C ASP A 290 7.08 -38.99 -8.01
N LEU A 291 7.35 -40.15 -8.65
CA LEU A 291 8.17 -41.20 -8.07
C LEU A 291 9.61 -40.74 -7.86
N LEU A 292 10.22 -40.14 -8.88
CA LEU A 292 11.61 -39.65 -8.80
C LEU A 292 11.78 -38.57 -7.72
N SER A 293 10.76 -37.69 -7.56
CA SER A 293 10.76 -36.66 -6.54
C SER A 293 10.70 -37.28 -5.13
N SER A 294 9.83 -38.26 -4.92
CA SER A 294 9.69 -38.98 -3.66
C SER A 294 10.93 -39.79 -3.31
N LEU A 295 11.55 -40.49 -4.29
CA LEU A 295 12.81 -41.23 -4.10
C LEU A 295 13.96 -40.27 -3.73
N LYS A 296 14.09 -39.11 -4.39
CA LYS A 296 15.09 -38.09 -4.03
C LYS A 296 14.91 -37.61 -2.60
N LEU A 297 13.67 -37.36 -2.20
CA LEU A 297 13.37 -36.90 -0.84
C LEU A 297 13.73 -37.96 0.21
N LEU A 298 13.37 -39.22 -0.03
CA LEU A 298 13.70 -40.35 0.85
C LEU A 298 15.23 -40.59 0.95
N LEU A 299 15.98 -40.41 -0.14
CA LEU A 299 17.44 -40.44 -0.13
C LEU A 299 18.03 -39.29 0.71
N MET A 300 17.52 -38.05 0.54
CA MET A 300 17.95 -36.90 1.34
C MET A 300 17.65 -37.09 2.84
N GLN A 301 16.53 -37.74 3.16
CA GLN A 301 16.15 -38.06 4.54
C GLN A 301 16.91 -39.27 5.11
N LYS A 302 17.80 -39.89 4.32
CA LYS A 302 18.55 -41.10 4.69
C LYS A 302 17.65 -42.29 5.10
N LYS A 303 16.44 -42.36 4.56
CA LYS A 303 15.52 -43.50 4.81
C LYS A 303 15.72 -44.64 3.83
N ILE A 304 16.28 -44.37 2.67
CA ILE A 304 16.62 -45.32 1.65
C ILE A 304 18.04 -45.06 1.15
N LYS A 305 18.67 -46.10 0.54
CA LYS A 305 19.97 -46.02 -0.13
C LYS A 305 19.90 -46.65 -1.51
N ILE A 306 20.83 -46.31 -2.38
CA ILE A 306 21.02 -46.96 -3.66
C ILE A 306 22.11 -48.02 -3.49
N THR A 307 21.84 -49.27 -3.89
CA THR A 307 22.81 -50.35 -3.85
C THR A 307 23.78 -50.29 -5.05
N PRO A 308 24.93 -50.98 -5.02
CA PRO A 308 25.84 -51.03 -6.16
C PRO A 308 25.20 -51.57 -7.46
N SER A 309 24.12 -52.33 -7.34
CA SER A 309 23.31 -52.85 -8.45
C SER A 309 22.23 -51.88 -8.92
N ASN A 310 22.29 -50.59 -8.53
CA ASN A 310 21.35 -49.53 -8.88
C ASN A 310 19.89 -49.80 -8.45
N LEU A 311 19.71 -50.47 -7.31
CA LEU A 311 18.41 -50.72 -6.69
C LEU A 311 18.24 -49.87 -5.47
N TYR A 312 16.99 -49.39 -5.20
CA TYR A 312 16.63 -48.69 -3.97
C TYR A 312 16.40 -49.71 -2.86
N GLN A 313 16.96 -49.45 -1.69
CA GLN A 313 16.82 -50.29 -0.50
C GLN A 313 16.55 -49.42 0.72
N ARG A 314 15.66 -49.86 1.60
CA ARG A 314 15.43 -49.20 2.90
C ARG A 314 16.65 -49.37 3.78
N ILE A 315 17.01 -48.33 4.53
CA ILE A 315 18.10 -48.32 5.54
C ILE A 315 17.57 -48.86 6.85
#